data_44f7b945ad644aeb4283b63b4b229da7
#
_entry.id   44f7b945ad644aeb4283b63b4b229da7
#
_cell.length_a   1.000
_cell.length_b   1.000
_cell.length_c   1.000
_cell.angle_alpha   90.00
_cell.angle_beta   90.00
_cell.angle_gamma   90.00
#
_symmetry.space_group_name_H-M   'P 1'
#
loop_
_entity.id
_entity.type
_entity.pdbx_description
1 polymer ?
#
loop_
_entity_poly.entity_id
_entity_poly.type
_entity_poly.pdbx_seq_one_letter_code
_entity_poly.pdbx_strand_id
1 'polypeptide(L)'
;DIRNVFNPEKNPSFKHGECTRWILRDEKGECVGRVAAFINRKTCNLDKYTVGQMGFFECIDTKEAAFMLFERCREWLESRGMEAMEGPVNFGERIEWWGLLVDGFDQSPVYAMPYTQPYYVKFFEEYGFLDFFKQFTYRTRLVMESLSKIVVWKADRILKNPDYTVHTYGDIGKERAIEALLTVYNKAWNLEVHGVDGI
;
A
#
# COMPACT_ATOMS: atom_id res chain seq x y z
N ASP A 1 8.76 9.47 -3.50
CA ASP A 1 8.56 10.73 -2.77
C ASP A 1 7.06 11.00 -2.64
N ILE A 2 6.55 11.10 -1.42
CA ILE A 2 5.14 11.40 -1.11
C ILE A 2 4.60 12.61 -1.89
N ARG A 3 5.44 13.61 -2.15
CA ARG A 3 5.03 14.78 -2.97
C ARG A 3 4.58 14.40 -4.37
N ASN A 4 5.15 13.35 -4.95
CA ASN A 4 4.77 12.88 -6.28
C ASN A 4 3.38 12.24 -6.28
N VAL A 5 2.97 11.60 -5.19
CA VAL A 5 1.62 11.01 -5.03
C VAL A 5 0.54 12.08 -5.21
N PHE A 6 0.79 13.28 -4.73
CA PHE A 6 -0.17 14.39 -4.77
C PHE A 6 0.09 15.39 -5.90
N ASN A 7 0.95 15.06 -6.84
CA ASN A 7 1.21 15.87 -8.04
C ASN A 7 0.44 15.30 -9.25
N PRO A 8 -0.56 16.02 -9.79
CA PRO A 8 -1.34 15.55 -10.94
C PRO A 8 -0.52 15.30 -12.21
N GLU A 9 0.63 15.96 -12.35
CA GLU A 9 1.52 15.76 -13.51
C GLU A 9 2.36 14.47 -13.39
N LYS A 10 2.54 13.96 -12.17
CA LYS A 10 3.41 12.81 -11.88
C LYS A 10 2.65 11.55 -11.53
N ASN A 11 1.50 11.68 -10.84
CA ASN A 11 0.70 10.53 -10.47
C ASN A 11 -0.38 10.26 -11.53
N PRO A 12 -0.27 9.15 -12.28
CA PRO A 12 -1.24 8.80 -13.32
C PRO A 12 -2.64 8.54 -12.78
N SER A 13 -2.81 8.27 -11.49
CA SER A 13 -4.12 8.04 -10.87
C SER A 13 -5.05 9.24 -10.96
N PHE A 14 -4.52 10.45 -11.12
CA PHE A 14 -5.34 11.64 -11.38
C PHE A 14 -6.08 11.62 -12.71
N LYS A 15 -5.69 10.77 -13.66
CA LYS A 15 -6.42 10.60 -14.95
C LYS A 15 -7.80 9.98 -14.74
N HIS A 16 -7.99 9.24 -13.65
CA HIS A 16 -9.22 8.51 -13.36
C HIS A 16 -9.62 8.55 -11.88
N GLY A 17 -9.05 9.48 -11.15
CA GLY A 17 -9.30 9.63 -9.72
C GLY A 17 -9.15 11.06 -9.27
N GLU A 18 -9.48 11.28 -8.03
CA GLU A 18 -9.36 12.56 -7.35
C GLU A 18 -8.90 12.37 -5.92
N CYS A 19 -8.21 13.36 -5.38
CA CYS A 19 -7.79 13.35 -3.98
C CYS A 19 -7.88 14.72 -3.33
N THR A 20 -7.96 14.71 -2.02
CA THR A 20 -7.87 15.91 -1.18
C THR A 20 -7.05 15.61 0.07
N ARG A 21 -6.63 16.67 0.77
CA ARG A 21 -5.76 16.56 1.96
C ARG A 21 -6.18 17.58 3.00
N TRP A 22 -6.02 17.20 4.27
CA TRP A 22 -6.23 18.11 5.39
C TRP A 22 -5.08 18.05 6.38
N ILE A 23 -4.86 19.17 7.02
CA ILE A 23 -4.00 19.33 8.17
C ILE A 23 -4.88 19.79 9.32
N LEU A 24 -4.80 19.08 10.44
CA LEU A 24 -5.44 19.49 11.69
C LEU A 24 -4.46 20.34 12.48
N ARG A 25 -4.95 21.48 12.96
CA ARG A 25 -4.19 22.39 13.83
C ARG A 25 -4.91 22.56 15.16
N ASP A 26 -4.14 22.70 16.21
CA ASP A 26 -4.65 23.06 17.52
C ASP A 26 -4.94 24.58 17.63
N GLU A 27 -5.41 25.01 18.79
CA GLU A 27 -5.72 26.43 19.07
C GLU A 27 -4.49 27.36 18.97
N LYS A 28 -3.28 26.80 19.09
CA LYS A 28 -2.01 27.54 18.94
C LYS A 28 -1.54 27.60 17.50
N GLY A 29 -2.24 26.92 16.58
CA GLY A 29 -1.88 26.82 15.17
C GLY A 29 -0.84 25.72 14.87
N GLU A 30 -0.46 24.90 15.86
CA GLU A 30 0.47 23.79 15.67
C GLU A 30 -0.19 22.64 14.89
N CYS A 31 0.58 21.97 14.03
CA CYS A 31 0.08 20.84 13.28
C CYS A 31 0.00 19.61 14.18
N VAL A 32 -1.21 19.14 14.46
CA VAL A 32 -1.48 17.99 15.34
C VAL A 32 -1.99 16.77 14.60
N GLY A 33 -2.20 16.87 13.28
CA GLY A 33 -2.58 15.74 12.47
C GLY A 33 -2.70 16.07 10.98
N ARG A 34 -2.76 15.03 10.18
CA ARG A 34 -2.98 15.12 8.73
C ARG A 34 -3.68 13.87 8.22
N VAL A 35 -4.35 13.99 7.08
CA VAL A 35 -4.96 12.87 6.38
C VAL A 35 -5.19 13.24 4.91
N ALA A 36 -5.29 12.25 4.05
CA ALA A 36 -5.76 12.39 2.67
C ALA A 36 -6.96 11.47 2.43
N ALA A 37 -7.88 11.91 1.57
CA ALA A 37 -8.92 11.05 1.02
C ALA A 37 -8.84 11.08 -0.50
N PHE A 38 -9.18 9.95 -1.14
CA PHE A 38 -9.11 9.81 -2.58
C PHE A 38 -10.09 8.77 -3.11
N ILE A 39 -10.38 8.88 -4.39
CA ILE A 39 -11.26 7.97 -5.11
C ILE A 39 -10.53 7.53 -6.38
N ASN A 40 -10.43 6.23 -6.59
CA ASN A 40 -10.01 5.66 -7.85
C ASN A 40 -11.25 5.15 -8.61
N ARG A 41 -11.66 5.86 -9.67
CA ARG A 41 -12.86 5.54 -10.44
C ARG A 41 -12.79 4.20 -11.18
N LYS A 42 -11.60 3.63 -11.38
CA LYS A 42 -11.43 2.30 -11.97
C LYS A 42 -11.76 1.17 -11.00
N THR A 43 -11.59 1.39 -9.70
CA THR A 43 -11.68 0.33 -8.70
C THR A 43 -12.74 0.56 -7.64
N CYS A 44 -13.33 1.75 -7.54
CA CYS A 44 -14.28 2.07 -6.49
C CYS A 44 -15.57 1.25 -6.51
N ASN A 45 -15.89 0.60 -7.62
CA ASN A 45 -17.13 -0.19 -7.83
C ASN A 45 -16.86 -1.70 -7.98
N LEU A 46 -15.70 -2.20 -7.58
CA LEU A 46 -15.35 -3.62 -7.70
C LEU A 46 -15.99 -4.49 -6.61
N ASP A 47 -16.35 -3.89 -5.49
CA ASP A 47 -16.97 -4.55 -4.35
C ASP A 47 -18.50 -4.34 -4.31
N LYS A 48 -19.13 -4.92 -3.29
CA LYS A 48 -20.56 -4.76 -3.01
C LYS A 48 -20.95 -3.30 -2.79
N TYR A 49 -20.08 -2.50 -2.24
CA TYR A 49 -20.24 -1.07 -1.96
C TYR A 49 -19.31 -0.25 -2.83
N THR A 50 -19.72 0.99 -3.11
CA THR A 50 -18.79 1.96 -3.70
C THR A 50 -17.80 2.42 -2.65
N VAL A 51 -16.52 2.12 -2.85
CA VAL A 51 -15.48 2.30 -1.85
C VAL A 51 -14.61 3.51 -2.20
N GLY A 52 -14.55 4.46 -1.27
CA GLY A 52 -13.55 5.52 -1.28
C GLY A 52 -12.37 5.16 -0.39
N GLN A 53 -11.30 5.91 -0.48
CA GLN A 53 -10.04 5.57 0.17
C GLN A 53 -9.53 6.71 1.05
N MET A 54 -8.83 6.36 2.14
CA MET A 54 -8.10 7.31 2.96
C MET A 54 -6.68 6.81 3.24
N GLY A 55 -5.77 7.74 3.51
CA GLY A 55 -4.40 7.39 3.85
C GLY A 55 -3.55 8.57 4.27
N PHE A 56 -2.25 8.35 4.40
CA PHE A 56 -1.32 9.36 4.90
C PHE A 56 -1.76 9.98 6.23
N PHE A 57 -2.46 9.17 7.03
CA PHE A 57 -2.98 9.54 8.33
C PHE A 57 -1.86 9.60 9.35
N GLU A 58 -1.78 10.73 10.03
CA GLU A 58 -0.96 10.93 11.22
C GLU A 58 -1.70 11.87 12.18
N CYS A 59 -1.65 11.59 13.46
CA CYS A 59 -2.17 12.49 14.49
C CYS A 59 -1.47 12.27 15.83
N ILE A 60 -1.63 13.24 16.72
CA ILE A 60 -1.27 13.11 18.13
C ILE A 60 -2.15 12.04 18.80
N ASP A 61 -1.71 11.55 19.97
CA ASP A 61 -2.42 10.53 20.75
C ASP A 61 -3.66 11.11 21.44
N THR A 62 -4.63 11.54 20.63
CA THR A 62 -5.97 11.94 21.10
C THR A 62 -7.03 11.42 20.15
N LYS A 63 -8.07 10.82 20.72
CA LYS A 63 -9.20 10.26 19.96
C LYS A 63 -9.92 11.33 19.16
N GLU A 64 -10.09 12.50 19.74
CA GLU A 64 -10.77 13.64 19.12
C GLU A 64 -10.06 14.07 17.83
N ALA A 65 -8.72 14.17 17.86
CA ALA A 65 -7.93 14.53 16.67
C ALA A 65 -8.09 13.47 15.58
N ALA A 66 -8.01 12.18 15.93
CA ALA A 66 -8.18 11.11 14.97
C ALA A 66 -9.58 11.10 14.35
N PHE A 67 -10.61 11.23 15.17
CA PHE A 67 -12.00 11.20 14.71
C PHE A 67 -12.36 12.42 13.85
N MET A 68 -11.83 13.59 14.14
CA MET A 68 -12.00 14.76 13.28
C MET A 68 -11.41 14.53 11.87
N LEU A 69 -10.25 13.86 11.79
CA LEU A 69 -9.61 13.55 10.51
C LEU A 69 -10.39 12.47 9.74
N PHE A 70 -10.84 11.42 10.40
CA PHE A 70 -11.66 10.37 9.79
C PHE A 70 -12.99 10.94 9.29
N GLU A 71 -13.63 11.78 10.08
CA GLU A 71 -14.90 12.41 9.74
C GLU A 71 -14.77 13.29 8.49
N ARG A 72 -13.68 14.06 8.36
CA ARG A 72 -13.42 14.82 7.14
C ARG A 72 -13.26 13.96 5.90
N CYS A 73 -12.59 12.81 6.03
CA CYS A 73 -12.50 11.84 4.95
C CYS A 73 -13.90 11.28 4.61
N ARG A 74 -14.67 10.86 5.62
CA ARG A 74 -16.02 10.31 5.45
C ARG A 74 -16.95 11.30 4.74
N GLU A 75 -17.07 12.53 5.23
CA GLU A 75 -17.90 13.59 4.66
C GLU A 75 -17.55 13.85 3.18
N TRP A 76 -16.25 13.93 2.89
CA TRP A 76 -15.78 14.19 1.53
C TRP A 76 -16.09 13.03 0.58
N LEU A 77 -15.92 11.79 1.03
CA LEU A 77 -16.22 10.58 0.28
C LEU A 77 -17.73 10.39 0.07
N GLU A 78 -18.54 10.57 1.11
CA GLU A 78 -20.00 10.50 1.03
C GLU A 78 -20.57 11.55 0.06
N SER A 79 -20.03 12.78 0.06
CA SER A 79 -20.45 13.83 -0.88
C SER A 79 -20.19 13.48 -2.35
N ARG A 80 -19.40 12.43 -2.60
CA ARG A 80 -19.03 11.89 -3.93
C ARG A 80 -19.64 10.53 -4.22
N GLY A 81 -20.58 10.09 -3.39
CA GLY A 81 -21.35 8.86 -3.56
C GLY A 81 -20.61 7.60 -3.12
N MET A 82 -19.58 7.72 -2.29
CA MET A 82 -18.93 6.54 -1.71
C MET A 82 -19.73 6.06 -0.49
N GLU A 83 -19.96 4.75 -0.42
CA GLU A 83 -20.75 4.07 0.63
C GLU A 83 -19.86 3.49 1.73
N ALA A 84 -18.58 3.27 1.41
CA ALA A 84 -17.59 2.75 2.35
C ALA A 84 -16.25 3.47 2.21
N MET A 85 -15.44 3.41 3.26
CA MET A 85 -14.11 3.98 3.32
C MET A 85 -13.10 2.90 3.71
N GLU A 86 -12.11 2.66 2.87
CA GLU A 86 -10.98 1.79 3.18
C GLU A 86 -9.71 2.58 3.46
N GLY A 87 -8.83 2.03 4.30
CA GLY A 87 -7.54 2.67 4.59
C GLY A 87 -6.87 2.11 5.84
N PRO A 88 -5.64 2.58 6.12
CA PRO A 88 -4.88 3.55 5.33
C PRO A 88 -4.24 2.91 4.08
N VAL A 89 -4.37 3.57 2.94
CA VAL A 89 -3.79 3.13 1.66
C VAL A 89 -3.14 4.30 0.91
N ASN A 90 -2.46 4.01 -0.20
CA ASN A 90 -1.86 5.03 -1.06
C ASN A 90 -2.82 5.43 -2.20
N PHE A 91 -2.69 6.65 -2.69
CA PHE A 91 -3.39 7.09 -3.90
C PHE A 91 -2.61 6.66 -5.15
N GLY A 92 -2.97 5.49 -5.67
CA GLY A 92 -2.32 4.86 -6.82
C GLY A 92 -1.86 3.45 -6.49
N GLU A 93 -0.56 3.23 -6.50
CA GLU A 93 0.02 1.92 -6.26
C GLU A 93 -0.16 1.44 -4.81
N ARG A 94 -0.55 0.17 -4.66
CA ARG A 94 -0.80 -0.46 -3.35
C ARG A 94 0.42 -1.19 -2.80
N ILE A 95 1.62 -0.94 -3.33
CA ILE A 95 2.87 -1.55 -2.88
C ILE A 95 3.67 -0.65 -1.93
N GLU A 96 3.28 0.61 -1.81
CA GLU A 96 3.94 1.60 -0.96
C GLU A 96 2.93 2.34 -0.08
N TRP A 97 3.35 2.70 1.12
CA TRP A 97 2.64 3.56 2.09
C TRP A 97 1.18 3.15 2.34
N TRP A 98 0.95 1.88 2.56
CA TRP A 98 -0.37 1.37 2.87
C TRP A 98 -0.36 0.39 4.05
N GLY A 99 -1.52 0.25 4.69
CA GLY A 99 -1.72 -0.59 5.84
C GLY A 99 -1.47 0.11 7.17
N LEU A 100 -2.07 -0.44 8.19
CA LEU A 100 -1.90 -0.06 9.58
C LEU A 100 -1.01 -1.12 10.25
N LEU A 101 0.09 -0.70 10.87
CA LEU A 101 0.91 -1.61 11.67
C LEU A 101 0.11 -1.99 12.92
N VAL A 102 -0.09 -3.29 13.12
CA VAL A 102 -0.87 -3.82 14.26
C VAL A 102 -0.05 -4.73 15.17
N ASP A 103 1.11 -5.19 14.68
CA ASP A 103 2.04 -6.04 15.44
C ASP A 103 3.47 -5.85 14.92
N GLY A 104 4.49 -6.18 15.74
CA GLY A 104 5.90 -6.05 15.38
C GLY A 104 6.44 -4.62 15.49
N PHE A 105 5.92 -3.80 16.39
CA PHE A 105 6.39 -2.42 16.64
C PHE A 105 7.85 -2.31 17.09
N ASP A 106 8.47 -3.41 17.50
CA ASP A 106 9.89 -3.52 17.84
C ASP A 106 10.79 -3.77 16.61
N GLN A 107 10.21 -3.96 15.42
CA GLN A 107 10.92 -4.23 14.18
C GLN A 107 10.93 -2.99 13.28
N SER A 108 12.03 -2.81 12.54
CA SER A 108 12.08 -1.78 11.49
C SER A 108 11.14 -2.15 10.34
N PRO A 109 10.39 -1.19 9.79
CA PRO A 109 9.54 -1.44 8.64
C PRO A 109 10.40 -1.80 7.42
N VAL A 110 9.79 -2.53 6.48
CA VAL A 110 10.41 -2.74 5.17
C VAL A 110 10.29 -1.48 4.31
N TYR A 111 11.04 -1.43 3.21
CA TYR A 111 11.07 -0.27 2.32
C TYR A 111 9.66 0.17 1.92
N ALA A 112 9.44 1.48 2.00
CA ALA A 112 8.19 2.17 1.63
C ALA A 112 6.91 1.72 2.39
N MET A 113 7.05 0.96 3.48
CA MET A 113 5.93 0.65 4.37
C MET A 113 5.86 1.65 5.53
N PRO A 114 4.66 2.05 5.96
CA PRO A 114 4.51 2.98 7.07
C PRO A 114 4.90 2.31 8.39
N TYR A 115 5.50 3.11 9.28
CA TYR A 115 5.65 2.77 10.68
C TYR A 115 4.65 3.60 11.48
N THR A 116 3.48 3.03 11.71
CA THR A 116 2.39 3.73 12.38
C THR A 116 2.49 3.60 13.90
N GLN A 117 1.90 4.56 14.61
CA GLN A 117 1.92 4.56 16.07
C GLN A 117 0.99 3.48 16.63
N PRO A 118 1.37 2.81 17.74
CA PRO A 118 0.56 1.74 18.32
C PRO A 118 -0.87 2.17 18.71
N TYR A 119 -1.05 3.41 19.14
CA TYR A 119 -2.36 3.93 19.54
C TYR A 119 -3.32 4.16 18.36
N TYR A 120 -2.84 4.16 17.11
CA TYR A 120 -3.72 4.29 15.94
C TYR A 120 -4.67 3.10 15.81
N VAL A 121 -4.24 1.89 16.14
CA VAL A 121 -5.08 0.68 16.07
C VAL A 121 -6.39 0.92 16.80
N LYS A 122 -6.31 1.38 18.05
CA LYS A 122 -7.47 1.69 18.88
C LYS A 122 -8.37 2.76 18.23
N PHE A 123 -7.81 3.80 17.63
CA PHE A 123 -8.61 4.85 17.00
C PHE A 123 -9.38 4.36 15.79
N PHE A 124 -8.76 3.53 14.96
CA PHE A 124 -9.42 2.92 13.80
C PHE A 124 -10.56 2.00 14.25
N GLU A 125 -10.32 1.09 15.19
CA GLU A 125 -11.33 0.17 15.72
C GLU A 125 -12.50 0.91 16.39
N GLU A 126 -12.22 1.90 17.23
CA GLU A 126 -13.26 2.67 17.92
C GLU A 126 -14.07 3.57 16.98
N TYR A 127 -13.50 3.99 15.84
CA TYR A 127 -14.24 4.72 14.82
C TYR A 127 -15.17 3.80 14.00
N GLY A 128 -14.88 2.50 13.97
CA GLY A 128 -15.69 1.49 13.28
C GLY A 128 -15.03 0.87 12.06
N PHE A 129 -13.73 1.06 11.85
CA PHE A 129 -12.99 0.29 10.86
C PHE A 129 -12.90 -1.17 11.27
N LEU A 130 -13.01 -2.05 10.30
CA LEU A 130 -12.85 -3.49 10.45
C LEU A 130 -11.64 -3.99 9.67
N ASP A 131 -11.04 -5.08 10.13
CA ASP A 131 -9.97 -5.74 9.39
C ASP A 131 -10.47 -6.16 8.00
N PHE A 132 -9.84 -5.68 6.95
CA PHE A 132 -10.11 -6.11 5.59
C PHE A 132 -9.32 -7.38 5.25
N PHE A 133 -8.00 -7.34 5.43
CA PHE A 133 -7.13 -8.52 5.39
C PHE A 133 -5.84 -8.28 6.16
N LYS A 134 -5.19 -9.37 6.57
CA LYS A 134 -3.92 -9.31 7.27
C LYS A 134 -2.76 -9.50 6.30
N GLN A 135 -1.83 -8.56 6.32
CA GLN A 135 -0.58 -8.68 5.59
C GLN A 135 0.56 -9.02 6.55
N PHE A 136 1.34 -10.01 6.18
CA PHE A 136 2.46 -10.48 6.99
C PHE A 136 3.79 -10.12 6.32
N THR A 137 4.70 -9.52 7.10
CA THR A 137 6.10 -9.35 6.71
C THR A 137 6.91 -10.45 7.34
N TYR A 138 7.63 -11.22 6.53
CA TYR A 138 8.46 -12.33 7.00
C TYR A 138 9.93 -11.95 6.94
N ARG A 139 10.69 -12.33 7.97
CA ARG A 139 12.13 -12.17 8.05
C ARG A 139 12.81 -13.53 8.21
N THR A 140 13.81 -13.80 7.41
CA THR A 140 14.65 -14.99 7.56
C THR A 140 16.13 -14.65 7.43
N ARG A 141 16.97 -15.48 8.02
CA ARG A 141 18.41 -15.40 7.78
C ARG A 141 18.72 -15.99 6.40
N LEU A 142 19.59 -15.33 5.63
CA LEU A 142 20.05 -15.82 4.33
C LEU A 142 21.25 -16.78 4.54
N VAL A 143 21.01 -17.90 5.23
CA VAL A 143 21.97 -18.96 5.45
C VAL A 143 21.36 -20.30 5.01
N MET A 144 22.19 -21.21 4.50
CA MET A 144 21.69 -22.48 3.94
C MET A 144 20.89 -23.30 4.94
N GLU A 145 21.25 -23.24 6.22
CA GLU A 145 20.60 -23.97 7.31
C GLU A 145 19.17 -23.50 7.57
N SER A 146 18.84 -22.27 7.20
CA SER A 146 17.46 -21.74 7.33
C SER A 146 16.55 -22.08 6.16
N LEU A 147 17.10 -22.63 5.08
CA LEU A 147 16.31 -23.04 3.92
C LEU A 147 15.70 -24.44 4.15
N SER A 148 14.44 -24.59 3.82
CA SER A 148 13.82 -25.91 3.86
C SER A 148 14.48 -26.85 2.84
N LYS A 149 14.63 -28.13 3.20
CA LYS A 149 15.20 -29.17 2.30
C LYS A 149 14.47 -29.23 0.95
N ILE A 150 13.16 -28.95 0.95
CA ILE A 150 12.33 -28.92 -0.27
C ILE A 150 12.76 -27.79 -1.19
N VAL A 151 13.05 -26.61 -0.65
CA VAL A 151 13.50 -25.45 -1.44
C VAL A 151 14.85 -25.75 -2.08
N VAL A 152 15.81 -26.25 -1.30
CA VAL A 152 17.14 -26.65 -1.79
C VAL A 152 17.01 -27.70 -2.90
N TRP A 153 16.23 -28.75 -2.67
CA TRP A 153 16.02 -29.83 -3.66
C TRP A 153 15.37 -29.28 -4.97
N LYS A 154 14.37 -28.40 -4.87
CA LYS A 154 13.75 -27.78 -6.04
C LYS A 154 14.74 -26.90 -6.81
N ALA A 155 15.54 -26.11 -6.11
CA ALA A 155 16.57 -25.28 -6.72
C ALA A 155 17.59 -26.14 -7.49
N ASP A 156 18.13 -27.19 -6.87
CA ASP A 156 19.06 -28.14 -7.49
C ASP A 156 18.46 -28.80 -8.73
N ARG A 157 17.19 -29.17 -8.68
CA ARG A 157 16.49 -29.79 -9.81
C ARG A 157 16.34 -28.82 -10.98
N ILE A 158 16.00 -27.55 -10.71
CA ILE A 158 15.88 -26.51 -11.75
C ILE A 158 17.23 -26.23 -12.37
N LEU A 159 18.29 -26.06 -11.56
CA LEU A 159 19.64 -25.80 -12.04
C LEU A 159 20.23 -26.92 -12.91
N LYS A 160 19.77 -28.15 -12.73
CA LYS A 160 20.17 -29.33 -13.53
C LYS A 160 19.34 -29.51 -14.80
N ASN A 161 18.23 -28.81 -14.95
CA ASN A 161 17.37 -28.93 -16.11
C ASN A 161 17.88 -28.01 -17.24
N PRO A 162 18.25 -28.53 -18.41
CA PRO A 162 18.79 -27.75 -19.53
C PRO A 162 17.79 -26.76 -20.13
N ASP A 163 16.50 -26.93 -19.86
CA ASP A 163 15.45 -26.02 -20.33
C ASP A 163 15.43 -24.68 -19.58
N TYR A 164 16.16 -24.58 -18.45
CA TYR A 164 16.23 -23.39 -17.62
C TYR A 164 17.67 -22.86 -17.54
N THR A 165 17.80 -21.57 -17.75
CA THR A 165 19.06 -20.84 -17.51
C THR A 165 18.83 -19.72 -16.51
N VAL A 166 19.75 -19.58 -15.55
CA VAL A 166 19.74 -18.47 -14.59
C VAL A 166 20.72 -17.41 -15.05
N HIS A 167 20.23 -16.21 -15.17
CA HIS A 167 21.03 -15.05 -15.54
C HIS A 167 20.98 -13.99 -14.43
N THR A 168 22.12 -13.35 -14.18
CA THR A 168 22.17 -12.14 -13.37
C THR A 168 21.92 -10.91 -14.26
N TYR A 169 21.59 -9.78 -13.64
CA TYR A 169 21.52 -8.50 -14.35
C TYR A 169 22.78 -8.17 -15.14
N GLY A 170 23.96 -8.50 -14.60
CA GLY A 170 25.25 -8.31 -15.27
C GLY A 170 25.42 -9.17 -16.52
N ASP A 171 24.80 -10.35 -16.59
CA ASP A 171 24.92 -11.28 -17.71
C ASP A 171 24.11 -10.83 -18.93
N ILE A 172 22.91 -10.29 -18.70
CA ILE A 172 21.95 -10.01 -19.77
C ILE A 172 21.82 -8.52 -20.12
N GLY A 173 22.37 -7.64 -19.30
CA GLY A 173 22.28 -6.20 -19.48
C GLY A 173 20.93 -5.59 -19.08
N LYS A 174 20.92 -4.26 -18.99
CA LYS A 174 19.78 -3.50 -18.43
C LYS A 174 18.48 -3.66 -19.22
N GLU A 175 18.55 -3.50 -20.52
CA GLU A 175 17.36 -3.48 -21.39
C GLU A 175 16.65 -4.84 -21.35
N ARG A 176 17.40 -5.92 -21.49
CA ARG A 176 16.85 -7.29 -21.46
C ARG A 176 16.33 -7.67 -20.09
N ALA A 177 16.98 -7.22 -19.01
CA ALA A 177 16.52 -7.45 -17.65
C ALA A 177 15.19 -6.73 -17.39
N ILE A 178 15.02 -5.48 -17.84
CA ILE A 178 13.78 -4.73 -17.74
C ILE A 178 12.67 -5.41 -18.53
N GLU A 179 12.91 -5.78 -19.79
CA GLU A 179 11.92 -6.47 -20.63
C GLU A 179 11.45 -7.79 -20.01
N ALA A 180 12.37 -8.59 -19.49
CA ALA A 180 12.04 -9.84 -18.80
C ALA A 180 11.19 -9.59 -17.54
N LEU A 181 11.58 -8.61 -16.72
CA LEU A 181 10.83 -8.24 -15.52
C LEU A 181 9.40 -7.77 -15.85
N LEU A 182 9.27 -6.86 -16.82
CA LEU A 182 7.97 -6.35 -17.27
C LEU A 182 7.08 -7.48 -17.81
N THR A 183 7.66 -8.40 -18.59
CA THR A 183 6.93 -9.55 -19.13
C THR A 183 6.38 -10.44 -18.03
N VAL A 184 7.19 -10.76 -17.02
CA VAL A 184 6.76 -11.61 -15.91
C VAL A 184 5.74 -10.88 -15.04
N TYR A 185 6.02 -9.62 -14.71
CA TYR A 185 5.14 -8.79 -13.89
C TYR A 185 3.76 -8.66 -14.52
N ASN A 186 3.68 -8.24 -15.77
CA ASN A 186 2.40 -8.04 -16.47
C ASN A 186 1.61 -9.34 -16.67
N LYS A 187 2.29 -10.49 -16.82
CA LYS A 187 1.63 -11.81 -16.86
C LYS A 187 1.14 -12.27 -15.49
N ALA A 188 1.88 -11.96 -14.42
CA ALA A 188 1.52 -12.35 -13.07
C ALA A 188 0.39 -11.48 -12.49
N TRP A 189 0.43 -10.18 -12.80
CA TRP A 189 -0.54 -9.18 -12.35
C TRP A 189 -1.45 -8.79 -13.51
N ASN A 190 -2.34 -9.70 -13.92
CA ASN A 190 -3.29 -9.39 -14.99
C ASN A 190 -4.23 -8.27 -14.54
N LEU A 191 -4.24 -7.18 -15.29
CA LEU A 191 -5.06 -5.98 -15.08
C LEU A 191 -6.54 -6.27 -14.89
N GLU A 192 -7.07 -7.24 -15.63
CA GLU A 192 -8.49 -7.64 -15.56
C GLU A 192 -8.86 -8.31 -14.23
N VAL A 193 -7.89 -8.94 -13.56
CA VAL A 193 -8.13 -9.69 -12.31
C VAL A 193 -7.85 -8.87 -11.06
N HIS A 194 -6.89 -7.94 -11.11
CA HIS A 194 -6.40 -7.26 -9.91
C HIS A 194 -6.63 -5.74 -9.91
N GLY A 195 -7.15 -5.16 -10.99
CA GLY A 195 -7.41 -3.72 -11.08
C GLY A 195 -6.15 -2.84 -10.98
N VAL A 196 -4.98 -3.42 -11.18
CA VAL A 196 -3.69 -2.73 -11.13
C VAL A 196 -3.28 -2.34 -12.55
N ASP A 197 -2.88 -1.09 -12.76
CA ASP A 197 -2.31 -0.68 -14.04
C ASP A 197 -0.97 -1.42 -14.24
N GLY A 198 -0.79 -2.04 -15.41
CA GLY A 198 0.49 -2.63 -15.82
C GLY A 198 1.60 -1.56 -15.88
N ILE A 199 2.82 -1.99 -15.72
CA ILE A 199 4.02 -1.14 -15.79
C ILE A 199 4.46 -0.99 -17.25
#